data_3c964cc2d416def7338b818847981de3
#
_entry.id   3c964cc2d416def7338b818847981de3
#
_cell.length_a   1.000
_cell.length_b   1.000
_cell.length_c   1.000
_cell.angle_alpha   90.00
_cell.angle_beta   90.00
_cell.angle_gamma   90.00
#
_symmetry.space_group_name_H-M   'P 1'
#
loop_
_entity.id
_entity.type
_entity.pdbx_description
1 polymer ?
#
loop_
_entity_poly.entity_id
_entity_poly.type
_entity_poly.pdbx_seq_one_letter_code
_entity_poly.pdbx_strand_id
1 'polypeptide(L)'
;NAQGIEGAVMVMLGHGLVSGALFLCVGVIYDRLHTREIVRYGGLSINMPRYAMLFLFFTMASVGLPGTSNFVGEFLSLMGIYQASSWVALICTTGIILGAAYMLYLYRRICYGEQVNADAAAMPDLSGREIWLLAPIAAVVLWMGVYPESFLKPMRPDIHALEARLAPAAPAGDSKIKMGAPKPAGEAHEGAHHEEAPAHGEAH
;
A
#
# COMPACT_ATOMS: atom_id res chain seq x y z
N ASN A 1 -4.49 3.81 -16.44
CA ASN A 1 -3.48 4.86 -16.37
C ASN A 1 -2.16 4.31 -15.79
N ALA A 2 -1.04 4.98 -16.06
CA ALA A 2 0.30 4.56 -15.64
C ALA A 2 0.39 4.35 -14.14
N GLN A 3 -0.17 5.26 -13.34
CA GLN A 3 -0.15 5.19 -11.88
C GLN A 3 -0.80 3.91 -11.33
N GLY A 4 -1.93 3.50 -11.89
CA GLY A 4 -2.59 2.25 -11.50
C GLY A 4 -1.77 1.02 -11.86
N ILE A 5 -1.06 1.04 -13.00
CA ILE A 5 -0.17 -0.05 -13.43
C ILE A 5 1.07 -0.10 -12.54
N GLU A 6 1.70 1.05 -12.23
CA GLU A 6 2.80 1.13 -11.25
C GLU A 6 2.40 0.51 -9.92
N GLY A 7 1.21 0.88 -9.41
CA GLY A 7 0.64 0.31 -8.19
C GLY A 7 0.45 -1.20 -8.27
N ALA A 8 -0.14 -1.70 -9.35
CA ALA A 8 -0.38 -3.13 -9.54
C ALA A 8 0.92 -3.95 -9.54
N VAL A 9 1.95 -3.50 -10.26
CA VAL A 9 3.26 -4.17 -10.25
C VAL A 9 3.90 -4.13 -8.87
N MET A 10 3.79 -3.00 -8.17
CA MET A 10 4.32 -2.86 -6.82
C MET A 10 3.60 -3.78 -5.81
N VAL A 11 2.26 -3.94 -5.94
CA VAL A 11 1.50 -4.93 -5.15
C VAL A 11 1.98 -6.34 -5.44
N MET A 12 2.18 -6.72 -6.70
CA MET A 12 2.66 -8.07 -7.05
C MET A 12 4.00 -8.38 -6.39
N LEU A 13 4.96 -7.44 -6.44
CA LEU A 13 6.27 -7.61 -5.81
C LEU A 13 6.16 -7.67 -4.28
N GLY A 14 5.45 -6.73 -3.68
CA GLY A 14 5.24 -6.66 -2.24
C GLY A 14 4.50 -7.88 -1.71
N HIS A 15 3.44 -8.30 -2.39
CA HIS A 15 2.68 -9.50 -2.03
C HIS A 15 3.55 -10.76 -2.11
N GLY A 16 4.37 -10.91 -3.15
CA GLY A 16 5.27 -12.05 -3.29
C GLY A 16 6.22 -12.19 -2.10
N LEU A 17 6.81 -11.08 -1.63
CA LEU A 17 7.70 -11.06 -0.46
C LEU A 17 6.95 -11.32 0.85
N VAL A 18 5.86 -10.60 1.08
CA VAL A 18 5.10 -10.66 2.34
C VAL A 18 4.39 -11.99 2.50
N SER A 19 3.75 -12.52 1.45
CA SER A 19 3.08 -13.82 1.51
C SER A 19 4.10 -14.95 1.69
N GLY A 20 5.25 -14.87 1.00
CA GLY A 20 6.36 -15.81 1.22
C GLY A 20 6.83 -15.83 2.67
N ALA A 21 7.01 -14.66 3.28
CA ALA A 21 7.37 -14.54 4.70
C ALA A 21 6.28 -15.09 5.63
N LEU A 22 5.00 -14.84 5.35
CA LEU A 22 3.89 -15.39 6.13
C LEU A 22 3.84 -16.92 6.02
N PHE A 23 4.11 -17.50 4.84
CA PHE A 23 4.23 -18.96 4.69
C PHE A 23 5.41 -19.51 5.48
N LEU A 24 6.55 -18.81 5.53
CA LEU A 24 7.67 -19.20 6.39
C LEU A 24 7.28 -19.15 7.87
N CYS A 25 6.52 -18.13 8.30
CA CYS A 25 5.99 -18.07 9.67
C CYS A 25 5.07 -19.27 9.98
N VAL A 26 4.19 -19.64 9.04
CA VAL A 26 3.37 -20.86 9.19
C VAL A 26 4.24 -22.09 9.25
N GLY A 27 5.30 -22.20 8.43
CA GLY A 27 6.27 -23.29 8.46
C GLY A 27 6.91 -23.45 9.82
N VAL A 28 7.36 -22.34 10.42
CA VAL A 28 7.98 -22.31 11.75
C VAL A 28 7.10 -22.96 12.82
N ILE A 29 5.82 -22.62 12.89
CA ILE A 29 4.91 -23.22 13.89
C ILE A 29 4.49 -24.63 13.52
N TYR A 30 4.39 -24.93 12.21
CA TYR A 30 4.08 -26.26 11.72
C TYR A 30 5.19 -27.26 12.04
N ASP A 31 6.46 -26.90 11.89
CA ASP A 31 7.59 -27.77 12.21
C ASP A 31 7.65 -28.19 13.70
N ARG A 32 7.00 -27.39 14.56
CA ARG A 32 6.92 -27.65 16.00
C ARG A 32 5.73 -28.49 16.43
N LEU A 33 4.54 -28.24 15.85
CA LEU A 33 3.28 -28.91 16.25
C LEU A 33 2.72 -29.88 15.21
N HIS A 34 3.26 -29.90 13.98
CA HIS A 34 2.81 -30.72 12.86
C HIS A 34 1.30 -30.64 12.58
N THR A 35 0.67 -29.52 12.90
CA THR A 35 -0.74 -29.25 12.62
C THR A 35 -0.93 -27.84 12.06
N ARG A 36 -2.03 -27.62 11.33
CA ARG A 36 -2.46 -26.31 10.83
C ARG A 36 -3.76 -25.84 11.48
N GLU A 37 -4.27 -26.59 12.44
CA GLU A 37 -5.50 -26.25 13.13
C GLU A 37 -5.27 -25.05 14.06
N ILE A 38 -5.93 -23.92 13.77
CA ILE A 38 -5.77 -22.68 14.54
C ILE A 38 -6.16 -22.86 16.00
N VAL A 39 -7.13 -23.75 16.28
CA VAL A 39 -7.60 -24.05 17.64
C VAL A 39 -6.51 -24.67 18.52
N ARG A 40 -5.52 -25.31 17.91
CA ARG A 40 -4.38 -25.92 18.61
C ARG A 40 -3.35 -24.90 19.09
N TYR A 41 -3.37 -23.69 18.50
CA TYR A 41 -2.53 -22.57 18.88
C TYR A 41 -3.31 -21.64 19.83
N GLY A 42 -2.63 -20.75 20.49
CA GLY A 42 -3.18 -19.73 21.35
C GLY A 42 -2.10 -19.25 22.32
N GLY A 43 -2.08 -17.95 22.61
CA GLY A 43 -1.14 -17.36 23.55
C GLY A 43 0.33 -17.49 23.15
N LEU A 44 0.68 -17.69 21.87
CA LEU A 44 2.06 -17.87 21.42
C LEU A 44 2.96 -16.67 21.74
N SER A 45 2.39 -15.49 21.94
CA SER A 45 3.17 -14.29 22.34
C SER A 45 3.85 -14.43 23.71
N ILE A 46 3.40 -15.36 24.54
CA ILE A 46 3.96 -15.57 25.88
C ILE A 46 5.29 -16.34 25.80
N ASN A 47 5.32 -17.44 25.05
CA ASN A 47 6.50 -18.32 24.93
C ASN A 47 7.33 -18.03 23.67
N MET A 48 6.76 -17.42 22.64
CA MET A 48 7.42 -17.11 21.37
C MET A 48 7.32 -15.62 21.01
N PRO A 49 7.86 -14.68 21.81
CA PRO A 49 7.70 -13.25 21.58
C PRO A 49 8.38 -12.76 20.28
N ARG A 50 9.52 -13.33 19.90
CA ARG A 50 10.20 -12.97 18.64
C ARG A 50 9.41 -13.39 17.43
N TYR A 51 8.82 -14.59 17.47
CA TYR A 51 7.90 -15.08 16.45
C TYR A 51 6.69 -14.16 16.34
N ALA A 52 6.02 -13.86 17.46
CA ALA A 52 4.84 -13.01 17.49
C ALA A 52 5.12 -11.63 16.89
N MET A 53 6.29 -11.04 17.19
CA MET A 53 6.69 -9.74 16.65
C MET A 53 6.88 -9.78 15.12
N LEU A 54 7.61 -10.76 14.58
CA LEU A 54 7.83 -10.89 13.15
C LEU A 54 6.55 -11.26 12.41
N PHE A 55 5.74 -12.13 12.98
CA PHE A 55 4.44 -12.49 12.43
C PHE A 55 3.49 -11.27 12.41
N LEU A 56 3.48 -10.44 13.47
CA LEU A 56 2.75 -9.17 13.47
C LEU A 56 3.23 -8.24 12.37
N PHE A 57 4.56 -8.08 12.25
CA PHE A 57 5.14 -7.22 11.23
C PHE A 57 4.68 -7.62 9.82
N PHE A 58 4.78 -8.90 9.46
CA PHE A 58 4.34 -9.37 8.14
C PHE A 58 2.81 -9.35 7.97
N THR A 59 2.06 -9.58 9.03
CA THR A 59 0.60 -9.41 9.05
C THR A 59 0.22 -7.97 8.74
N MET A 60 0.86 -7.01 9.41
CA MET A 60 0.62 -5.58 9.17
C MET A 60 1.10 -5.13 7.78
N ALA A 61 2.22 -5.67 7.30
CA ALA A 61 2.69 -5.44 5.94
C ALA A 61 1.72 -5.99 4.89
N SER A 62 1.08 -7.15 5.16
CA SER A 62 0.06 -7.74 4.30
C SER A 62 -1.22 -6.92 4.23
N VAL A 63 -1.56 -6.22 5.31
CA VAL A 63 -2.73 -5.33 5.41
C VAL A 63 -2.48 -3.95 4.76
N GLY A 64 -1.23 -3.65 4.40
CA GLY A 64 -0.86 -2.36 3.84
C GLY A 64 -0.55 -1.29 4.90
N LEU A 65 0.21 -1.63 5.94
CA LEU A 65 0.69 -0.65 6.92
C LEU A 65 1.57 0.41 6.22
N PRO A 66 1.32 1.72 6.42
CA PRO A 66 2.20 2.77 5.90
C PRO A 66 3.67 2.55 6.28
N GLY A 67 4.58 2.65 5.30
CA GLY A 67 5.99 2.33 5.45
C GLY A 67 6.36 0.89 5.06
N THR A 68 5.39 0.09 4.59
CA THR A 68 5.63 -1.26 4.04
C THR A 68 5.33 -1.33 2.55
N SER A 69 5.83 -2.36 1.88
CA SER A 69 5.75 -2.52 0.42
C SER A 69 4.32 -2.50 -0.13
N ASN A 70 3.39 -3.20 0.53
CA ASN A 70 2.02 -3.33 0.02
C ASN A 70 1.26 -2.02 0.08
N PHE A 71 1.47 -1.19 1.12
CA PHE A 71 0.82 0.12 1.21
C PHE A 71 1.06 0.97 -0.04
N VAL A 72 2.31 1.05 -0.50
CA VAL A 72 2.66 1.85 -1.68
C VAL A 72 1.90 1.37 -2.91
N GLY A 73 1.90 0.06 -3.14
CA GLY A 73 1.22 -0.54 -4.27
C GLY A 73 -0.30 -0.39 -4.22
N GLU A 74 -0.91 -0.68 -3.08
CA GLU A 74 -2.35 -0.55 -2.85
C GLU A 74 -2.81 0.90 -2.99
N PHE A 75 -2.08 1.84 -2.41
CA PHE A 75 -2.39 3.27 -2.50
C PHE A 75 -2.32 3.77 -3.95
N LEU A 76 -1.25 3.46 -4.68
CA LEU A 76 -1.11 3.84 -6.09
C LEU A 76 -2.20 3.21 -6.96
N SER A 77 -2.52 1.94 -6.72
CA SER A 77 -3.60 1.24 -7.44
C SER A 77 -4.96 1.88 -7.20
N LEU A 78 -5.29 2.18 -5.94
CA LEU A 78 -6.54 2.86 -5.59
C LEU A 78 -6.63 4.26 -6.19
N MET A 79 -5.55 5.02 -6.16
CA MET A 79 -5.49 6.34 -6.79
C MET A 79 -5.69 6.26 -8.31
N GLY A 80 -5.08 5.25 -8.95
CA GLY A 80 -5.29 4.99 -10.37
C GLY A 80 -6.74 4.61 -10.71
N ILE A 81 -7.38 3.80 -9.88
CA ILE A 81 -8.80 3.42 -10.02
C ILE A 81 -9.71 4.63 -9.75
N TYR A 82 -9.39 5.43 -8.74
CA TYR A 82 -10.18 6.62 -8.39
C TYR A 82 -10.26 7.63 -9.53
N GLN A 83 -9.17 7.83 -10.26
CA GLN A 83 -9.14 8.68 -11.45
C GLN A 83 -10.04 8.16 -12.58
N ALA A 84 -10.28 6.85 -12.66
CA ALA A 84 -11.15 6.24 -13.65
C ALA A 84 -12.61 6.21 -13.17
N SER A 85 -12.85 5.83 -11.90
CA SER A 85 -14.18 5.74 -11.31
C SER A 85 -14.12 5.75 -9.78
N SER A 86 -14.69 6.78 -9.17
CA SER A 86 -14.76 6.89 -7.70
C SER A 86 -15.62 5.80 -7.05
N TRP A 87 -16.67 5.33 -7.72
CA TRP A 87 -17.50 4.24 -7.22
C TRP A 87 -16.77 2.91 -7.15
N VAL A 88 -15.99 2.59 -8.19
CA VAL A 88 -15.18 1.38 -8.21
C VAL A 88 -14.09 1.47 -7.13
N ALA A 89 -13.44 2.61 -6.96
CA ALA A 89 -12.46 2.84 -5.91
C ALA A 89 -13.06 2.62 -4.51
N LEU A 90 -14.28 3.12 -4.27
CA LEU A 90 -15.00 2.91 -3.01
C LEU A 90 -15.21 1.42 -2.71
N ILE A 91 -15.66 0.65 -3.71
CA ILE A 91 -15.86 -0.80 -3.57
C ILE A 91 -14.51 -1.50 -3.30
N CYS A 92 -13.45 -1.15 -4.03
CA CYS A 92 -12.12 -1.73 -3.81
C CYS A 92 -11.58 -1.43 -2.40
N THR A 93 -11.86 -0.25 -1.84
CA THR A 93 -11.45 0.11 -0.47
C THR A 93 -12.08 -0.81 0.58
N THR A 94 -13.28 -1.33 0.36
CA THR A 94 -13.90 -2.31 1.28
C THR A 94 -13.09 -3.59 1.38
N GLY A 95 -12.39 -3.99 0.31
CA GLY A 95 -11.49 -5.15 0.29
C GLY A 95 -10.33 -5.00 1.28
N ILE A 96 -9.75 -3.80 1.37
CA ILE A 96 -8.66 -3.51 2.32
C ILE A 96 -9.18 -3.64 3.76
N ILE A 97 -10.36 -3.09 4.05
CA ILE A 97 -10.98 -3.16 5.39
C ILE A 97 -11.24 -4.64 5.78
N LEU A 98 -11.79 -5.43 4.87
CA LEU A 98 -12.03 -6.85 5.11
C LEU A 98 -10.72 -7.63 5.27
N GLY A 99 -9.70 -7.32 4.46
CA GLY A 99 -8.36 -7.88 4.57
C GLY A 99 -7.75 -7.63 5.94
N ALA A 100 -7.81 -6.38 6.42
CA ALA A 100 -7.37 -6.01 7.76
C ALA A 100 -8.11 -6.80 8.84
N ALA A 101 -9.43 -6.88 8.73
CA ALA A 101 -10.26 -7.56 9.72
C ALA A 101 -9.89 -9.05 9.87
N TYR A 102 -9.80 -9.81 8.76
CA TYR A 102 -9.50 -11.23 8.86
C TYR A 102 -8.04 -11.51 9.26
N MET A 103 -7.08 -10.70 8.80
CA MET A 103 -5.68 -10.89 9.15
C MET A 103 -5.40 -10.59 10.62
N LEU A 104 -5.96 -9.51 11.16
CA LEU A 104 -5.85 -9.19 12.59
C LEU A 104 -6.61 -10.20 13.46
N TYR A 105 -7.75 -10.71 12.98
CA TYR A 105 -8.48 -11.77 13.65
C TYR A 105 -7.65 -13.07 13.73
N LEU A 106 -7.00 -13.46 12.62
CA LEU A 106 -6.09 -14.60 12.57
C LEU A 106 -4.92 -14.43 13.55
N TYR A 107 -4.25 -13.27 13.50
CA TYR A 107 -3.14 -12.95 14.40
C TYR A 107 -3.56 -13.05 15.86
N ARG A 108 -4.71 -12.45 16.20
CA ARG A 108 -5.25 -12.52 17.55
C ARG A 108 -5.48 -13.94 18.03
N ARG A 109 -6.00 -14.80 17.19
CA ARG A 109 -6.29 -16.20 17.54
C ARG A 109 -5.04 -17.05 17.76
N ILE A 110 -3.97 -16.75 17.06
CA ILE A 110 -2.71 -17.50 17.16
C ILE A 110 -1.83 -16.97 18.29
N CYS A 111 -1.67 -15.65 18.37
CA CYS A 111 -0.70 -15.03 19.27
C CYS A 111 -1.26 -14.67 20.65
N TYR A 112 -2.55 -14.36 20.74
CA TYR A 112 -3.20 -14.00 22.00
C TYR A 112 -4.20 -15.07 22.44
N GLY A 113 -4.70 -14.91 23.66
CA GLY A 113 -5.63 -15.83 24.30
C GLY A 113 -4.94 -16.75 25.29
N GLU A 114 -5.72 -17.65 25.87
CA GLU A 114 -5.21 -18.63 26.84
C GLU A 114 -4.45 -19.76 26.12
N GLN A 115 -3.34 -20.19 26.69
CA GLN A 115 -2.61 -21.36 26.25
C GLN A 115 -3.30 -22.63 26.74
N VAL A 116 -4.27 -23.10 25.96
CA VAL A 116 -5.06 -24.27 26.31
C VAL A 116 -4.27 -25.57 26.12
N ASN A 117 -3.31 -25.59 25.18
CA ASN A 117 -2.52 -26.77 24.83
C ASN A 117 -1.12 -26.71 25.42
N ALA A 118 -0.76 -27.72 26.20
CA ALA A 118 0.58 -27.84 26.79
C ALA A 118 1.68 -27.93 25.71
N ASP A 119 1.40 -28.57 24.58
CA ASP A 119 2.34 -28.67 23.45
C ASP A 119 2.68 -27.29 22.86
N ALA A 120 1.67 -26.42 22.73
CA ALA A 120 1.86 -25.05 22.27
C ALA A 120 2.66 -24.20 23.26
N ALA A 121 2.43 -24.40 24.57
CA ALA A 121 3.16 -23.71 25.63
C ALA A 121 4.63 -24.14 25.73
N ALA A 122 4.98 -25.35 25.29
CA ALA A 122 6.33 -25.87 25.32
C ALA A 122 7.17 -25.51 24.07
N MET A 123 6.58 -24.84 23.08
CA MET A 123 7.29 -24.50 21.84
C MET A 123 8.44 -23.51 22.09
N PRO A 124 9.65 -23.78 21.59
CA PRO A 124 10.76 -22.83 21.63
C PRO A 124 10.52 -21.68 20.67
N ASP A 125 11.00 -20.49 21.01
CA ASP A 125 10.97 -19.29 20.16
C ASP A 125 11.85 -19.48 18.90
N LEU A 126 11.88 -18.48 18.03
CA LEU A 126 12.64 -18.48 16.78
C LEU A 126 14.11 -18.81 17.02
N SER A 127 14.62 -19.75 16.25
CA SER A 127 16.04 -20.05 16.15
C SER A 127 16.79 -18.96 15.37
N GLY A 128 18.11 -18.86 15.56
CA GLY A 128 18.95 -17.94 14.81
C GLY A 128 18.81 -18.11 13.29
N ARG A 129 18.68 -19.35 12.79
CA ARG A 129 18.49 -19.64 11.37
C ARG A 129 17.16 -19.05 10.85
N GLU A 130 16.09 -19.21 11.59
CA GLU A 130 14.76 -18.71 11.20
C GLU A 130 14.72 -17.17 11.16
N ILE A 131 15.38 -16.51 12.13
CA ILE A 131 15.57 -15.06 12.13
C ILE A 131 16.36 -14.62 10.90
N TRP A 132 17.46 -15.30 10.56
CA TRP A 132 18.27 -14.99 9.38
C TRP A 132 17.52 -15.16 8.06
N LEU A 133 16.49 -15.99 8.01
CA LEU A 133 15.61 -16.13 6.84
C LEU A 133 14.57 -15.01 6.77
N LEU A 134 13.98 -14.63 7.89
CA LEU A 134 12.87 -13.66 7.93
C LEU A 134 13.36 -12.21 7.96
N ALA A 135 14.47 -11.90 8.63
CA ALA A 135 14.95 -10.53 8.79
C ALA A 135 15.31 -9.83 7.46
N PRO A 136 15.99 -10.48 6.49
CA PRO A 136 16.25 -9.85 5.20
C PRO A 136 14.97 -9.51 4.44
N ILE A 137 13.96 -10.39 4.49
CA ILE A 137 12.66 -10.13 3.85
C ILE A 137 12.00 -8.92 4.51
N ALA A 138 12.01 -8.84 5.83
CA ALA A 138 11.47 -7.69 6.56
C ALA A 138 12.21 -6.38 6.18
N ALA A 139 13.52 -6.43 6.06
CA ALA A 139 14.33 -5.28 5.63
C ALA A 139 13.98 -4.82 4.22
N VAL A 140 13.79 -5.73 3.26
CA VAL A 140 13.38 -5.41 1.89
C VAL A 140 11.96 -4.85 1.86
N VAL A 141 11.02 -5.42 2.62
CA VAL A 141 9.64 -4.93 2.73
C VAL A 141 9.59 -3.49 3.24
N LEU A 142 10.41 -3.16 4.25
CA LEU A 142 10.56 -1.79 4.75
C LEU A 142 11.23 -0.88 3.70
N TRP A 143 12.27 -1.34 3.05
CA TRP A 143 12.96 -0.56 2.02
C TRP A 143 11.99 -0.20 0.88
N MET A 144 11.21 -1.17 0.39
CA MET A 144 10.21 -0.94 -0.64
C MET A 144 9.12 0.05 -0.18
N GLY A 145 8.76 0.03 1.10
CA GLY A 145 7.73 0.91 1.65
C GLY A 145 8.21 2.33 1.92
N VAL A 146 9.45 2.48 2.40
CA VAL A 146 10.02 3.80 2.76
C VAL A 146 10.63 4.50 1.55
N TYR A 147 11.27 3.75 0.66
CA TYR A 147 11.92 4.29 -0.54
C TYR A 147 11.50 3.54 -1.82
N PRO A 148 10.23 3.65 -2.23
CA PRO A 148 9.67 2.94 -3.37
C PRO A 148 10.30 3.31 -4.71
N GLU A 149 10.86 4.51 -4.84
CA GLU A 149 11.51 4.97 -6.08
C GLU A 149 12.62 4.04 -6.57
N SER A 150 13.31 3.32 -5.67
CA SER A 150 14.31 2.31 -6.04
C SER A 150 13.74 1.23 -6.96
N PHE A 151 12.46 0.93 -6.81
CA PHE A 151 11.73 -0.11 -7.54
C PHE A 151 10.88 0.46 -8.67
N LEU A 152 10.22 1.60 -8.46
CA LEU A 152 9.35 2.23 -9.45
C LEU A 152 10.13 2.83 -10.62
N LYS A 153 11.25 3.51 -10.34
CA LYS A 153 12.03 4.20 -11.38
C LYS A 153 12.48 3.28 -12.52
N PRO A 154 13.03 2.07 -12.28
CA PRO A 154 13.41 1.16 -13.35
C PRO A 154 12.22 0.65 -14.18
N MET A 155 11.02 0.57 -13.59
CA MET A 155 9.83 0.00 -14.25
C MET A 155 9.05 1.03 -15.09
N ARG A 156 9.18 2.32 -14.80
CA ARG A 156 8.43 3.40 -15.47
C ARG A 156 8.52 3.39 -17.00
N PRO A 157 9.68 3.21 -17.62
CA PRO A 157 9.77 3.19 -19.09
C PRO A 157 8.88 2.11 -19.72
N ASP A 158 8.89 0.90 -19.14
CA ASP A 158 8.10 -0.23 -19.65
C ASP A 158 6.61 -0.04 -19.38
N ILE A 159 6.25 0.55 -18.23
CA ILE A 159 4.87 0.88 -17.90
C ILE A 159 4.29 1.92 -18.86
N HIS A 160 5.04 2.97 -19.18
CA HIS A 160 4.61 3.96 -20.16
C HIS A 160 4.51 3.38 -21.57
N ALA A 161 5.42 2.48 -21.95
CA ALA A 161 5.32 1.76 -23.22
C ALA A 161 4.08 0.86 -23.28
N LEU A 162 3.74 0.19 -22.18
CA LEU A 162 2.52 -0.62 -22.06
C LEU A 162 1.27 0.25 -22.13
N GLU A 163 1.23 1.37 -21.40
CA GLU A 163 0.11 2.31 -21.43
C GLU A 163 -0.13 2.85 -22.84
N ALA A 164 0.93 3.23 -23.55
CA ALA A 164 0.83 3.68 -24.94
C ALA A 164 0.26 2.62 -25.88
N ARG A 165 0.51 1.33 -25.63
CA ARG A 165 -0.06 0.21 -26.42
C ARG A 165 -1.52 -0.07 -26.08
N LEU A 166 -1.92 0.17 -24.82
CA LEU A 166 -3.28 -0.06 -24.32
C LEU A 166 -4.19 1.15 -24.54
N ALA A 167 -3.63 2.34 -24.78
CA ALA A 167 -4.42 3.49 -25.15
C ALA A 167 -5.20 3.16 -26.44
N PRO A 168 -6.55 3.25 -26.45
CA PRO A 168 -7.30 3.07 -27.67
C PRO A 168 -6.76 4.06 -28.69
N ALA A 169 -6.52 3.60 -29.93
CA ALA A 169 -6.22 4.50 -31.03
C ALA A 169 -7.28 5.60 -31.03
N ALA A 170 -6.88 6.83 -30.72
CA ALA A 170 -7.82 7.94 -30.62
C ALA A 170 -8.61 7.98 -31.93
N PRO A 171 -9.95 7.97 -31.91
CA PRO A 171 -10.71 8.18 -33.13
C PRO A 171 -10.25 9.50 -33.72
N ALA A 172 -9.83 9.49 -34.96
CA ALA A 172 -9.44 10.69 -35.67
C ALA A 172 -10.68 11.60 -35.75
N GLY A 173 -10.76 12.61 -34.86
CA GLY A 173 -11.84 13.59 -34.84
C GLY A 173 -12.63 13.58 -33.53
N ASP A 174 -12.15 14.27 -32.53
CA ASP A 174 -12.81 15.26 -31.67
C ASP A 174 -12.02 15.49 -30.36
N SER A 175 -10.95 16.22 -30.51
CA SER A 175 -10.24 16.76 -29.35
C SER A 175 -10.93 18.04 -28.86
N LYS A 176 -12.02 17.94 -28.11
CA LYS A 176 -12.56 19.07 -27.34
C LYS A 176 -13.07 18.62 -25.97
N ILE A 177 -12.25 17.99 -25.18
CA ILE A 177 -12.43 18.06 -23.72
C ILE A 177 -11.18 18.77 -23.19
N LYS A 178 -11.24 20.10 -23.18
CA LYS A 178 -10.36 20.92 -22.36
C LYS A 178 -10.70 20.65 -20.91
N MET A 179 -10.02 19.71 -20.27
CA MET A 179 -9.91 19.76 -18.82
C MET A 179 -9.05 20.98 -18.48
N GLY A 180 -9.66 21.94 -17.76
CA GLY A 180 -8.99 23.15 -17.36
C GLY A 180 -7.72 22.85 -16.59
N ALA A 181 -6.60 23.28 -17.14
CA ALA A 181 -5.36 23.34 -16.40
C ALA A 181 -5.55 24.23 -15.16
N PRO A 182 -4.98 23.88 -14.02
CA PRO A 182 -4.98 24.76 -12.87
C PRO A 182 -4.23 26.04 -13.24
N LYS A 183 -4.92 27.17 -13.08
CA LYS A 183 -4.38 28.51 -13.31
C LYS A 183 -3.20 28.72 -12.36
N PRO A 184 -2.00 29.12 -12.84
CA PRO A 184 -0.91 29.43 -11.94
C PRO A 184 -1.31 30.63 -11.07
N ALA A 185 -1.19 30.46 -9.77
CA ALA A 185 -1.31 31.53 -8.80
C ALA A 185 -0.06 32.39 -8.90
N GLY A 186 -0.25 33.66 -9.22
CA GLY A 186 0.80 34.67 -9.07
C GLY A 186 1.04 35.53 -10.29
N GLU A 187 0.16 36.50 -10.52
CA GLU A 187 0.60 37.82 -10.99
C GLU A 187 -0.18 38.86 -10.21
N ALA A 188 0.54 39.44 -9.27
CA ALA A 188 0.10 40.53 -8.47
C ALA A 188 -0.02 41.81 -9.33
N HIS A 189 -1.04 42.56 -9.03
CA HIS A 189 -1.28 43.93 -9.47
C HIS A 189 -0.01 44.78 -9.50
N GLU A 190 0.28 45.30 -10.65
CA GLU A 190 1.03 46.56 -10.76
C GLU A 190 0.43 47.38 -11.90
N GLY A 191 0.07 48.62 -11.62
CA GLY A 191 -0.23 49.61 -12.66
C GLY A 191 -1.57 50.33 -12.47
N ALA A 192 -1.73 51.08 -11.38
CA ALA A 192 -2.63 52.23 -11.35
C ALA A 192 -1.86 53.47 -11.73
N HIS A 193 -2.16 54.06 -12.83
CA HIS A 193 -1.85 55.48 -13.04
C HIS A 193 -2.95 56.17 -13.84
N HIS A 194 -3.52 57.19 -13.20
CA HIS A 194 -3.88 58.50 -13.70
C HIS A 194 -4.57 58.62 -15.08
N GLU A 195 -5.74 59.22 -15.02
CA GLU A 195 -6.10 60.39 -15.83
C GLU A 195 -7.43 60.91 -15.31
N GLU A 196 -7.41 62.00 -14.58
CA GLU A 196 -7.68 63.42 -14.96
C GLU A 196 -9.11 63.63 -15.48
N ALA A 197 -9.81 64.37 -14.67
CA ALA A 197 -11.07 65.06 -15.02
C ALA A 197 -10.80 66.25 -15.97
N PRO A 198 -11.75 66.70 -16.71
CA PRO A 198 -12.00 68.14 -16.68
C PRO A 198 -13.48 68.48 -16.36
N ALA A 199 -13.54 69.56 -15.66
CA ALA A 199 -14.71 70.33 -15.32
C ALA A 199 -15.31 71.01 -16.56
N HIS A 200 -16.58 71.32 -16.46
CA HIS A 200 -17.37 72.47 -16.96
C HIS A 200 -18.84 72.11 -16.74
N GLY A 201 -19.66 72.90 -16.20
CA GLY A 201 -19.78 74.32 -16.05
C GLY A 201 -21.25 74.66 -16.12
N GLU A 202 -21.66 75.57 -15.21
CA GLU A 202 -22.80 76.49 -15.39
C GLU A 202 -24.20 75.97 -15.78
N ALA A 203 -25.22 76.26 -15.24
CA ALA A 203 -25.83 77.45 -14.63
C ALA A 203 -27.37 77.25 -14.57
N HIS A 204 -27.93 77.73 -13.64
CA HIS A 204 -29.22 78.36 -13.32
C HIS A 204 -29.89 77.81 -12.08
#